data_9611776d72f7e9d86efeefa7254b97e8
#
_entry.id   9611776d72f7e9d86efeefa7254b97e8
#
_cell.length_a   1.000
_cell.length_b   1.000
_cell.length_c   1.000
_cell.angle_alpha   90.00
_cell.angle_beta   90.00
_cell.angle_gamma   90.00
#
_symmetry.space_group_name_H-M   'P 1'
#
loop_
_entity.id
_entity.type
_entity.pdbx_description
1 polymer ?
#
loop_
_entity_poly.entity_id
_entity_poly.type
_entity_poly.pdbx_seq_one_letter_code
_entity_poly.pdbx_strand_id
1 'polypeptide(L)'
;MSYFITAISNGGGAPEQAYRKLQSAGASPEAPFAEMFKFEVPSLTVGTLDSLMNLSDDMVKTDSIVESIVRKVEKTGHEFLGNRGEMTVGGVPAPRYIQQFAWDYAKYPNRRPLKELVSLISGGVSAIDEELKQLGGAYGAKVAALQESQRKKGGNLMVADLNDVLTADLMRNVEVHDTEYLKTLFIAIPKQLLDGFEEKIYKIGNQLAGFGGPDWSRDPSKLGEPVKFGSLVDRHKSRGSPVVPGSLKKIHEDLDATLFTVVVLKGQYESGYYEGDEFVAGNKVDFEKEFTKVCRDKRYIVRDFKYDPSQASKSAMALEQLQVEVDGMKSGLMRWCKTHYGEAFVAWMHIKVIRVFVESVLRYGLPVDFTAVLYKVSSGKDRELTDALDKSLGTSDAAAAGGDGEDDDYHDFVLIKFEP
;
A
#
# COMPACT_ATOMS: atom_id res chain seq x y z
N MET A 1 -19.01 7.68 20.09
CA MET A 1 -19.30 8.16 21.47
C MET A 1 -18.53 9.44 21.67
N SER A 2 -19.24 10.54 21.89
CA SER A 2 -18.63 11.86 22.02
C SER A 2 -18.23 12.14 23.47
N TYR A 3 -17.14 12.84 23.65
CA TYR A 3 -16.66 13.35 24.94
C TYR A 3 -16.52 14.85 24.87
N PHE A 4 -16.94 15.52 25.96
CA PHE A 4 -16.82 16.97 26.12
C PHE A 4 -15.97 17.28 27.35
N ILE A 5 -14.90 18.03 27.17
CA ILE A 5 -14.19 18.62 28.28
C ILE A 5 -14.73 20.05 28.47
N THR A 6 -15.28 20.33 29.62
CA THR A 6 -15.86 21.65 29.92
C THR A 6 -15.18 22.23 31.14
N ALA A 7 -14.81 23.50 31.07
CA ALA A 7 -14.25 24.22 32.22
C ALA A 7 -15.00 25.52 32.45
N ILE A 8 -15.19 25.86 33.75
CA ILE A 8 -15.79 27.14 34.21
C ILE A 8 -14.94 27.79 35.29
N SER A 9 -15.01 29.10 35.37
CA SER A 9 -14.39 29.85 36.48
C SER A 9 -15.03 29.48 37.83
N ASN A 10 -14.20 29.36 38.88
CA ASN A 10 -14.69 29.22 40.25
C ASN A 10 -15.18 30.56 40.85
N GLY A 11 -14.84 31.70 40.22
CA GLY A 11 -15.24 33.02 40.67
C GLY A 11 -14.76 33.36 42.08
N GLY A 12 -13.62 32.80 42.51
CA GLY A 12 -13.12 32.89 43.88
C GLY A 12 -13.85 32.01 44.88
N GLY A 13 -14.81 31.19 44.44
CA GLY A 13 -15.55 30.24 45.27
C GLY A 13 -14.83 28.88 45.39
N ALA A 14 -15.44 27.96 46.13
CA ALA A 14 -14.91 26.60 46.23
C ALA A 14 -15.09 25.81 44.93
N PRO A 15 -14.10 25.02 44.45
CA PRO A 15 -14.21 24.21 43.26
C PRO A 15 -15.41 23.24 43.24
N GLU A 16 -15.87 22.84 44.43
CA GLU A 16 -17.04 21.98 44.60
C GLU A 16 -18.35 22.64 44.15
N GLN A 17 -18.45 23.94 44.22
CA GLN A 17 -19.63 24.69 43.76
C GLN A 17 -19.67 24.69 42.21
N ALA A 18 -18.55 24.96 41.57
CA ALA A 18 -18.40 24.87 40.13
C ALA A 18 -18.70 23.45 39.64
N TYR A 19 -18.16 22.43 40.33
CA TYR A 19 -18.43 21.04 40.03
C TYR A 19 -19.92 20.68 40.08
N ARG A 20 -20.61 21.11 41.15
CA ARG A 20 -22.06 20.89 41.31
C ARG A 20 -22.86 21.61 40.19
N LYS A 21 -22.44 22.83 39.83
CA LYS A 21 -23.07 23.59 38.74
C LYS A 21 -22.98 22.85 37.42
N LEU A 22 -21.81 22.32 37.10
CA LEU A 22 -21.60 21.48 35.93
C LEU A 22 -22.42 20.19 36.01
N GLN A 23 -22.48 19.53 37.16
CA GLN A 23 -23.25 18.31 37.34
C GLN A 23 -24.76 18.54 37.14
N SER A 24 -25.30 19.64 37.67
CA SER A 24 -26.72 19.95 37.49
C SER A 24 -27.08 20.31 36.07
N ALA A 25 -26.14 20.86 35.29
CA ALA A 25 -26.39 21.27 33.92
C ALA A 25 -26.48 20.08 32.92
N GLY A 26 -25.69 19.01 33.09
CA GLY A 26 -25.61 17.96 32.07
C GLY A 26 -25.65 16.52 32.54
N ALA A 27 -25.53 16.28 33.87
CA ALA A 27 -25.40 14.95 34.45
C ALA A 27 -26.26 14.72 35.68
N SER A 28 -27.39 15.41 35.78
CA SER A 28 -28.36 15.26 36.87
C SER A 28 -29.55 14.38 36.44
N PRO A 29 -30.36 13.89 37.40
CA PRO A 29 -31.59 13.16 37.05
C PRO A 29 -32.57 13.96 36.18
N GLU A 30 -32.53 15.29 36.27
CA GLU A 30 -33.36 16.21 35.48
C GLU A 30 -32.75 16.50 34.10
N ALA A 31 -31.43 16.31 33.94
CA ALA A 31 -30.66 16.55 32.75
C ALA A 31 -29.71 15.36 32.48
N PRO A 32 -30.21 14.14 32.12
CA PRO A 32 -29.42 12.94 31.99
C PRO A 32 -28.77 12.84 30.59
N PHE A 33 -28.06 13.90 30.17
CA PHE A 33 -27.47 13.96 28.84
C PHE A 33 -26.10 13.26 28.74
N ALA A 34 -25.38 13.18 29.89
CA ALA A 34 -24.06 12.61 29.94
C ALA A 34 -23.72 12.00 31.31
N GLU A 35 -22.73 11.10 31.33
CA GLU A 35 -22.02 10.71 32.53
C GLU A 35 -20.86 11.70 32.79
N MET A 36 -20.72 12.25 33.99
CA MET A 36 -19.68 13.22 34.30
C MET A 36 -18.56 12.60 35.15
N PHE A 37 -17.34 12.91 34.78
CA PHE A 37 -16.12 12.48 35.48
C PHE A 37 -15.28 13.70 35.89
N LYS A 38 -14.51 13.55 36.95
CA LYS A 38 -13.52 14.56 37.33
C LYS A 38 -12.44 14.60 36.25
N PHE A 39 -12.03 15.81 35.89
CA PHE A 39 -10.95 16.03 34.93
C PHE A 39 -9.95 17.02 35.51
N GLU A 40 -8.83 16.49 36.03
CA GLU A 40 -7.84 17.30 36.69
C GLU A 40 -6.89 17.93 35.70
N VAL A 41 -6.87 19.25 35.66
CA VAL A 41 -5.92 20.05 34.90
C VAL A 41 -4.77 20.44 35.80
N PRO A 42 -3.51 20.09 35.50
CA PRO A 42 -2.37 20.44 36.34
C PRO A 42 -2.11 21.94 36.29
N SER A 43 -1.50 22.47 37.38
CA SER A 43 -0.96 23.83 37.34
C SER A 43 0.22 23.89 36.39
N LEU A 44 0.03 24.58 35.24
CA LEU A 44 1.05 24.76 34.22
C LEU A 44 1.67 26.17 34.32
N THR A 45 2.88 26.35 33.81
CA THR A 45 3.59 27.62 33.83
C THR A 45 3.01 28.55 32.78
N VAL A 46 2.34 29.62 33.22
CA VAL A 46 1.76 30.65 32.36
C VAL A 46 2.87 31.58 31.87
N GLY A 47 2.92 31.85 30.57
CA GLY A 47 3.78 32.86 29.97
C GLY A 47 3.13 34.24 29.89
N THR A 48 3.55 35.07 28.97
CA THR A 48 2.90 36.35 28.65
C THR A 48 1.56 36.12 27.94
N LEU A 49 0.64 37.04 28.03
CA LEU A 49 -0.67 36.97 27.39
C LEU A 49 -0.51 36.77 25.85
N ASP A 50 0.37 37.55 25.24
CA ASP A 50 0.63 37.42 23.79
C ASP A 50 1.15 36.01 23.40
N SER A 51 1.99 35.41 24.28
CA SER A 51 2.46 34.05 24.04
C SER A 51 1.37 33.00 24.17
N LEU A 52 0.40 33.21 25.03
CA LEU A 52 -0.77 32.34 25.18
C LEU A 52 -1.75 32.46 24.01
N MET A 53 -2.00 33.67 23.51
CA MET A 53 -2.86 33.90 22.35
C MET A 53 -2.28 33.18 21.11
N ASN A 54 -1.01 33.41 20.83
CA ASN A 54 -0.33 32.69 19.72
C ASN A 54 -0.34 31.18 19.91
N LEU A 55 -0.18 30.72 21.15
CA LEU A 55 -0.21 29.30 21.46
C LEU A 55 -1.62 28.72 21.29
N SER A 56 -2.67 29.43 21.60
CA SER A 56 -4.07 29.00 21.42
C SER A 56 -4.35 28.70 19.94
N ASP A 57 -3.96 29.60 19.05
CA ASP A 57 -4.12 29.40 17.59
C ASP A 57 -3.33 28.20 17.08
N ASP A 58 -2.10 28.01 17.58
CA ASP A 58 -1.26 26.86 17.22
C ASP A 58 -1.79 25.56 17.82
N MET A 59 -2.44 25.59 18.98
CA MET A 59 -2.96 24.41 19.65
C MET A 59 -4.10 23.74 18.89
N VAL A 60 -4.98 24.50 18.23
CA VAL A 60 -6.07 23.95 17.42
C VAL A 60 -5.49 23.10 16.28
N LYS A 61 -4.47 23.62 15.60
CA LYS A 61 -3.79 22.90 14.51
C LYS A 61 -3.03 21.67 15.03
N THR A 62 -2.30 21.85 16.15
CA THR A 62 -1.53 20.77 16.76
C THR A 62 -2.45 19.64 17.22
N ASP A 63 -3.58 19.96 17.85
CA ASP A 63 -4.58 18.99 18.28
C ASP A 63 -5.10 18.16 17.08
N SER A 64 -5.49 18.82 15.99
CA SER A 64 -5.95 18.14 14.77
C SER A 64 -4.88 17.25 14.13
N ILE A 65 -3.61 17.69 14.11
CA ILE A 65 -2.50 16.90 13.59
C ILE A 65 -2.29 15.66 14.44
N VAL A 66 -2.21 15.83 15.77
CA VAL A 66 -2.02 14.70 16.70
C VAL A 66 -3.18 13.71 16.60
N GLU A 67 -4.42 14.19 16.55
CA GLU A 67 -5.60 13.35 16.33
C GLU A 67 -5.49 12.54 15.03
N SER A 68 -5.13 13.19 13.92
CA SER A 68 -5.00 12.52 12.64
C SER A 68 -3.98 11.37 12.67
N ILE A 69 -2.87 11.55 13.42
CA ILE A 69 -1.85 10.53 13.61
C ILE A 69 -2.37 9.38 14.47
N VAL A 70 -3.06 9.68 15.57
CA VAL A 70 -3.71 8.65 16.42
C VAL A 70 -4.66 7.79 15.58
N ARG A 71 -5.55 8.43 14.80
CA ARG A 71 -6.47 7.73 13.89
C ARG A 71 -5.75 6.88 12.85
N LYS A 72 -4.64 7.37 12.32
CA LYS A 72 -3.84 6.65 11.33
C LYS A 72 -3.21 5.39 11.94
N VAL A 73 -2.63 5.49 13.15
CA VAL A 73 -2.07 4.33 13.85
C VAL A 73 -3.16 3.33 14.20
N GLU A 74 -4.31 3.80 14.69
CA GLU A 74 -5.48 2.99 15.02
C GLU A 74 -5.98 2.22 13.79
N LYS A 75 -6.23 2.92 12.68
CA LYS A 75 -6.68 2.33 11.42
C LYS A 75 -5.71 1.26 10.91
N THR A 76 -4.42 1.58 10.88
CA THR A 76 -3.39 0.64 10.47
C THR A 76 -3.36 -0.58 11.39
N GLY A 77 -3.46 -0.37 12.70
CA GLY A 77 -3.54 -1.45 13.67
C GLY A 77 -4.75 -2.36 13.45
N HIS A 78 -5.92 -1.81 13.20
CA HIS A 78 -7.15 -2.56 12.91
C HIS A 78 -7.06 -3.36 11.60
N GLU A 79 -6.44 -2.84 10.55
CA GLU A 79 -6.21 -3.56 9.30
C GLU A 79 -5.43 -4.87 9.52
N PHE A 80 -4.49 -4.88 10.48
CA PHE A 80 -3.70 -6.07 10.79
C PHE A 80 -4.33 -6.98 11.84
N LEU A 81 -5.07 -6.42 12.79
CA LEU A 81 -5.75 -7.18 13.84
C LEU A 81 -6.99 -7.91 13.31
N GLY A 82 -7.67 -7.36 12.29
CA GLY A 82 -8.98 -7.84 11.86
C GLY A 82 -9.97 -7.81 13.03
N ASN A 83 -10.91 -8.76 13.04
CA ASN A 83 -11.93 -8.85 14.10
C ASN A 83 -11.41 -9.44 15.43
N ARG A 84 -10.11 -9.59 15.63
CA ARG A 84 -9.55 -10.36 16.77
C ARG A 84 -8.91 -9.53 17.88
N GLY A 85 -9.00 -8.21 17.84
CA GLY A 85 -8.37 -7.42 18.89
C GLY A 85 -8.77 -5.96 18.89
N GLU A 86 -8.75 -5.38 20.06
CA GLU A 86 -9.00 -3.97 20.31
C GLU A 86 -7.68 -3.24 20.55
N MET A 87 -7.58 -2.02 20.04
CA MET A 87 -6.44 -1.15 20.36
C MET A 87 -6.63 -0.61 21.77
N THR A 88 -5.58 -0.67 22.59
CA THR A 88 -5.66 -0.31 24.00
C THR A 88 -4.62 0.74 24.38
N VAL A 89 -4.93 1.54 25.37
CA VAL A 89 -4.04 2.55 25.97
C VAL A 89 -3.61 2.04 27.34
N GLY A 90 -2.34 1.66 27.47
CA GLY A 90 -1.84 1.10 28.73
C GLY A 90 -2.57 -0.19 29.16
N GLY A 91 -3.08 -0.98 28.20
CA GLY A 91 -3.79 -2.23 28.46
C GLY A 91 -5.29 -2.07 28.76
N VAL A 92 -5.83 -0.86 28.71
CA VAL A 92 -7.27 -0.60 28.87
C VAL A 92 -7.86 0.02 27.59
N PRO A 93 -9.15 -0.19 27.30
CA PRO A 93 -9.82 0.48 26.19
C PRO A 93 -9.74 2.01 26.30
N ALA A 94 -9.62 2.72 25.17
CA ALA A 94 -9.51 4.18 25.13
C ALA A 94 -10.64 4.89 25.91
N PRO A 95 -11.93 4.50 25.83
CA PRO A 95 -12.99 5.10 26.62
C PRO A 95 -12.76 5.04 28.14
N ARG A 96 -12.23 3.93 28.62
CA ARG A 96 -11.92 3.75 30.04
C ARG A 96 -10.70 4.58 30.46
N TYR A 97 -9.68 4.65 29.60
CA TYR A 97 -8.51 5.49 29.86
C TYR A 97 -8.90 6.97 29.99
N ILE A 98 -9.76 7.48 29.10
CA ILE A 98 -10.24 8.87 29.13
C ILE A 98 -10.94 9.21 30.47
N GLN A 99 -11.79 8.29 30.96
CA GLN A 99 -12.53 8.48 32.22
C GLN A 99 -11.62 8.49 33.46
N GLN A 100 -10.46 7.86 33.37
CA GLN A 100 -9.48 7.73 34.45
C GLN A 100 -8.21 8.52 34.14
N PHE A 101 -8.28 9.45 33.21
CA PHE A 101 -7.13 10.25 32.81
C PHE A 101 -6.50 10.97 33.97
N ALA A 102 -5.19 10.87 34.09
CA ALA A 102 -4.36 11.65 34.99
C ALA A 102 -3.13 12.17 34.24
N TRP A 103 -2.71 13.37 34.58
CA TRP A 103 -1.51 13.96 33.97
C TRP A 103 -0.25 13.19 34.33
N ASP A 104 0.56 12.87 33.33
CA ASP A 104 1.84 12.18 33.53
C ASP A 104 2.98 13.19 33.78
N TYR A 105 3.23 13.48 35.08
CA TYR A 105 4.28 14.39 35.49
C TYR A 105 5.69 13.88 35.19
N ALA A 106 5.89 12.60 35.07
CA ALA A 106 7.18 12.00 34.75
C ALA A 106 7.56 12.22 33.28
N LYS A 107 6.61 11.99 32.37
CA LYS A 107 6.79 12.18 30.94
C LYS A 107 6.69 13.65 30.54
N TYR A 108 5.77 14.41 31.15
CA TYR A 108 5.48 15.80 30.82
C TYR A 108 5.55 16.70 32.07
N PRO A 109 6.75 17.15 32.44
CA PRO A 109 6.92 17.99 33.65
C PRO A 109 6.19 19.34 33.52
N ASN A 110 5.25 19.62 34.44
CA ASN A 110 4.38 20.79 34.41
C ASN A 110 5.09 22.14 34.64
N ARG A 111 6.34 22.12 35.07
CA ARG A 111 7.15 23.33 35.29
C ARG A 111 7.84 23.87 34.02
N ARG A 112 7.75 23.14 32.92
CA ARG A 112 8.29 23.60 31.62
C ARG A 112 7.39 24.67 31.01
N PRO A 113 7.96 25.62 30.22
CA PRO A 113 7.17 26.53 29.41
C PRO A 113 6.20 25.77 28.50
N LEU A 114 4.95 26.26 28.41
CA LEU A 114 3.90 25.58 27.61
C LEU A 114 4.32 25.29 26.17
N LYS A 115 4.99 26.23 25.51
CA LYS A 115 5.45 26.05 24.13
C LYS A 115 6.43 24.89 23.98
N GLU A 116 7.36 24.75 24.95
CA GLU A 116 8.28 23.60 24.94
C GLU A 116 7.56 22.29 25.22
N LEU A 117 6.57 22.31 26.08
CA LEU A 117 5.77 21.14 26.40
C LEU A 117 4.97 20.64 25.18
N VAL A 118 4.32 21.56 24.48
CA VAL A 118 3.59 21.28 23.24
C VAL A 118 4.54 20.74 22.18
N SER A 119 5.72 21.36 22.01
CA SER A 119 6.74 20.89 21.05
C SER A 119 7.27 19.49 21.40
N LEU A 120 7.45 19.20 22.68
CA LEU A 120 7.87 17.87 23.15
C LEU A 120 6.82 16.80 22.82
N ILE A 121 5.56 17.09 23.10
CA ILE A 121 4.44 16.16 22.87
C ILE A 121 4.24 15.95 21.36
N SER A 122 4.11 17.02 20.60
CA SER A 122 3.88 16.96 19.15
C SER A 122 5.06 16.33 18.41
N GLY A 123 6.29 16.62 18.82
CA GLY A 123 7.50 16.01 18.25
C GLY A 123 7.54 14.50 18.45
N GLY A 124 7.15 14.02 19.65
CA GLY A 124 7.02 12.59 19.91
C GLY A 124 6.01 11.89 19.01
N VAL A 125 4.83 12.53 18.82
CA VAL A 125 3.80 11.97 17.93
C VAL A 125 4.21 12.03 16.45
N SER A 126 4.90 13.08 16.04
CA SER A 126 5.42 13.19 14.66
C SER A 126 6.47 12.11 14.36
N ALA A 127 7.31 11.76 15.35
CA ALA A 127 8.25 10.65 15.21
C ALA A 127 7.52 9.30 15.01
N ILE A 128 6.41 9.08 15.72
CA ILE A 128 5.55 7.89 15.54
C ILE A 128 4.99 7.84 14.10
N ASP A 129 4.51 8.97 13.55
CA ASP A 129 3.99 9.01 12.17
C ASP A 129 5.07 8.71 11.13
N GLU A 130 6.27 9.25 11.33
CA GLU A 130 7.39 9.00 10.41
C GLU A 130 7.83 7.53 10.43
N GLU A 131 7.95 6.95 11.62
CA GLU A 131 8.28 5.53 11.76
C GLU A 131 7.20 4.62 11.17
N LEU A 132 5.90 4.95 11.37
CA LEU A 132 4.79 4.22 10.75
C LEU A 132 4.88 4.27 9.22
N LYS A 133 5.21 5.42 8.64
CA LYS A 133 5.39 5.57 7.19
C LYS A 133 6.52 4.67 6.67
N GLN A 134 7.65 4.65 7.37
CA GLN A 134 8.80 3.83 6.98
C GLN A 134 8.49 2.34 7.05
N LEU A 135 7.93 1.88 8.19
CA LEU A 135 7.57 0.48 8.38
C LEU A 135 6.46 0.03 7.43
N GLY A 136 5.43 0.85 7.25
CA GLY A 136 4.33 0.58 6.32
C GLY A 136 4.80 0.54 4.86
N GLY A 137 5.70 1.45 4.47
CA GLY A 137 6.33 1.46 3.15
C GLY A 137 7.16 0.21 2.87
N ALA A 138 7.99 -0.20 3.83
CA ALA A 138 8.79 -1.41 3.72
C ALA A 138 7.91 -2.67 3.61
N TYR A 139 6.87 -2.76 4.43
CA TYR A 139 5.89 -3.86 4.35
C TYR A 139 5.17 -3.89 2.99
N GLY A 140 4.67 -2.73 2.52
CA GLY A 140 4.01 -2.62 1.23
C GLY A 140 4.88 -3.06 0.05
N ALA A 141 6.16 -2.69 0.05
CA ALA A 141 7.12 -3.12 -0.96
C ALA A 141 7.32 -4.65 -0.97
N LYS A 142 7.41 -5.28 0.21
CA LYS A 142 7.53 -6.74 0.32
C LYS A 142 6.26 -7.47 -0.12
N VAL A 143 5.09 -6.97 0.24
CA VAL A 143 3.79 -7.51 -0.22
C VAL A 143 3.67 -7.42 -1.74
N ALA A 144 4.05 -6.30 -2.34
CA ALA A 144 4.05 -6.14 -3.79
C ALA A 144 5.00 -7.14 -4.48
N ALA A 145 6.20 -7.34 -3.94
CA ALA A 145 7.15 -8.33 -4.45
C ALA A 145 6.61 -9.77 -4.34
N LEU A 146 5.93 -10.10 -3.23
CA LEU A 146 5.28 -11.39 -3.05
C LEU A 146 4.16 -11.62 -4.07
N GLN A 147 3.30 -10.62 -4.27
CA GLN A 147 2.22 -10.69 -5.26
C GLN A 147 2.76 -10.84 -6.69
N GLU A 148 3.83 -10.13 -7.03
CA GLU A 148 4.47 -10.26 -8.32
C GLU A 148 5.05 -11.67 -8.52
N SER A 149 5.74 -12.22 -7.51
CA SER A 149 6.25 -13.60 -7.55
C SER A 149 5.13 -14.64 -7.67
N GLN A 150 4.03 -14.47 -6.94
CA GLN A 150 2.85 -15.33 -7.05
C GLN A 150 2.18 -15.24 -8.42
N ARG A 151 2.09 -14.04 -9.01
CA ARG A 151 1.58 -13.87 -10.39
C ARG A 151 2.46 -14.55 -11.43
N LYS A 152 3.79 -14.47 -11.27
CA LYS A 152 4.71 -15.17 -12.16
C LYS A 152 4.56 -16.68 -12.07
N LYS A 153 4.30 -17.22 -10.88
CA LYS A 153 4.11 -18.65 -10.64
C LYS A 153 2.72 -19.14 -11.06
N GLY A 154 1.67 -18.36 -10.83
CA GLY A 154 0.28 -18.71 -11.17
C GLY A 154 -0.21 -18.17 -12.52
N GLY A 155 0.67 -17.55 -13.31
CA GLY A 155 0.34 -17.02 -14.63
C GLY A 155 0.06 -18.13 -15.65
N ASN A 156 -0.66 -17.78 -16.73
CA ASN A 156 -0.83 -18.71 -17.85
C ASN A 156 0.52 -18.89 -18.59
N LEU A 157 0.61 -19.91 -19.44
CA LEU A 157 1.82 -20.27 -20.22
C LEU A 157 2.42 -19.13 -21.03
N MET A 158 1.66 -18.06 -21.26
CA MET A 158 2.14 -16.87 -21.98
C MET A 158 3.03 -15.97 -21.13
N VAL A 159 2.88 -15.99 -19.78
CA VAL A 159 3.56 -15.08 -18.85
C VAL A 159 4.35 -15.82 -17.75
N ALA A 160 3.88 -17.00 -17.31
CA ALA A 160 4.49 -17.79 -16.23
C ALA A 160 5.97 -18.10 -16.50
N ASP A 161 6.77 -18.26 -15.43
CA ASP A 161 8.11 -18.80 -15.58
C ASP A 161 8.00 -20.28 -15.98
N LEU A 162 8.55 -20.61 -17.15
CA LEU A 162 8.47 -21.99 -17.66
C LEU A 162 9.24 -22.99 -16.79
N ASN A 163 10.24 -22.56 -16.01
CA ASN A 163 10.91 -23.44 -15.06
C ASN A 163 9.99 -23.92 -13.93
N ASP A 164 8.97 -23.13 -13.58
CA ASP A 164 7.98 -23.51 -12.57
C ASP A 164 6.90 -24.45 -13.12
N VAL A 165 6.66 -24.41 -14.43
CA VAL A 165 5.64 -25.22 -15.13
C VAL A 165 6.21 -26.54 -15.66
N LEU A 166 7.43 -26.50 -16.22
CA LEU A 166 8.06 -27.63 -16.87
C LEU A 166 8.77 -28.54 -15.87
N THR A 167 8.05 -29.53 -15.40
CA THR A 167 8.61 -30.58 -14.54
C THR A 167 9.57 -31.48 -15.29
N ALA A 168 10.47 -32.17 -14.56
CA ALA A 168 11.41 -33.12 -15.15
C ALA A 168 10.71 -34.23 -15.96
N ASP A 169 9.48 -34.61 -15.56
CA ASP A 169 8.70 -35.63 -16.26
C ASP A 169 8.19 -35.12 -17.61
N LEU A 170 7.75 -33.88 -17.70
CA LEU A 170 7.32 -33.24 -18.97
C LEU A 170 8.51 -33.07 -19.94
N MET A 171 9.68 -32.79 -19.37
CA MET A 171 10.91 -32.59 -20.17
C MET A 171 11.62 -33.87 -20.56
N ARG A 172 11.23 -35.04 -20.00
CA ARG A 172 11.90 -36.34 -20.25
C ARG A 172 11.92 -36.73 -21.72
N ASN A 173 10.90 -36.36 -22.49
CA ASN A 173 10.75 -36.67 -23.92
C ASN A 173 11.08 -35.49 -24.83
N VAL A 174 11.64 -34.42 -24.31
CA VAL A 174 11.98 -33.21 -25.06
C VAL A 174 13.47 -33.07 -25.13
N GLU A 175 14.00 -33.16 -26.36
CA GLU A 175 15.40 -32.86 -26.61
C GLU A 175 15.57 -31.36 -26.84
N VAL A 176 16.31 -30.70 -25.93
CA VAL A 176 16.64 -29.29 -26.05
C VAL A 176 17.98 -29.14 -26.75
N HIS A 177 17.93 -28.66 -27.98
CA HIS A 177 19.11 -28.36 -28.76
C HIS A 177 19.49 -26.89 -28.65
N ASP A 178 20.75 -26.64 -28.34
CA ASP A 178 21.36 -25.31 -28.41
C ASP A 178 22.77 -25.47 -28.96
N THR A 179 22.84 -25.76 -30.25
CA THR A 179 24.09 -25.99 -30.99
C THR A 179 24.46 -24.75 -31.82
N GLU A 180 25.54 -24.82 -32.58
CA GLU A 180 25.93 -23.74 -33.49
C GLU A 180 24.84 -23.44 -34.53
N TYR A 181 24.13 -24.49 -35.00
CA TYR A 181 23.19 -24.42 -36.13
C TYR A 181 21.72 -24.51 -35.71
N LEU A 182 21.41 -25.18 -34.59
CA LEU A 182 20.06 -25.52 -34.19
C LEU A 182 19.76 -24.94 -32.80
N LYS A 183 18.53 -24.45 -32.63
CA LYS A 183 18.01 -24.05 -31.35
C LYS A 183 16.59 -24.57 -31.16
N THR A 184 16.30 -25.10 -29.96
CA THR A 184 14.95 -25.43 -29.57
C THR A 184 14.29 -24.18 -28.97
N LEU A 185 13.17 -23.78 -29.56
CA LEU A 185 12.34 -22.68 -29.09
C LEU A 185 11.08 -23.21 -28.42
N PHE A 186 10.66 -22.55 -27.37
CA PHE A 186 9.40 -22.78 -26.66
C PHE A 186 8.38 -21.76 -27.12
N ILE A 187 7.22 -22.21 -27.60
CA ILE A 187 6.19 -21.33 -28.17
C ILE A 187 4.88 -21.57 -27.45
N ALA A 188 4.35 -20.53 -26.80
CA ALA A 188 3.03 -20.55 -26.21
C ALA A 188 2.01 -20.02 -27.23
N ILE A 189 1.01 -20.84 -27.54
CA ILE A 189 -0.03 -20.55 -28.52
C ILE A 189 -1.36 -20.40 -27.80
N PRO A 190 -2.05 -19.24 -27.92
CA PRO A 190 -3.42 -19.09 -27.41
C PRO A 190 -4.35 -20.13 -28.04
N LYS A 191 -5.25 -20.73 -27.25
CA LYS A 191 -6.19 -21.76 -27.73
C LYS A 191 -7.00 -21.34 -28.96
N GLN A 192 -7.33 -20.05 -29.05
CA GLN A 192 -8.03 -19.49 -30.20
C GLN A 192 -7.27 -19.56 -31.53
N LEU A 193 -5.96 -19.75 -31.47
CA LEU A 193 -5.05 -19.78 -32.63
C LEU A 193 -4.49 -21.18 -32.93
N LEU A 194 -4.92 -22.20 -32.21
CA LEU A 194 -4.45 -23.58 -32.36
C LEU A 194 -4.90 -24.22 -33.67
N ASP A 195 -6.05 -23.82 -34.20
CA ASP A 195 -6.61 -24.42 -35.42
C ASP A 195 -5.66 -24.22 -36.61
N GLY A 196 -5.13 -25.35 -37.10
CA GLY A 196 -4.20 -25.40 -38.20
C GLY A 196 -2.80 -24.84 -37.87
N PHE A 197 -2.46 -24.63 -36.58
CA PHE A 197 -1.14 -24.17 -36.18
C PHE A 197 -0.04 -25.14 -36.60
N GLU A 198 -0.24 -26.44 -36.43
CA GLU A 198 0.74 -27.49 -36.77
C GLU A 198 1.17 -27.46 -38.23
N GLU A 199 0.25 -27.12 -39.14
CA GLU A 199 0.59 -26.93 -40.54
C GLU A 199 1.18 -25.54 -40.82
N LYS A 200 0.69 -24.51 -40.17
CA LYS A 200 1.10 -23.12 -40.40
C LYS A 200 2.53 -22.86 -39.94
N ILE A 201 3.00 -23.54 -38.87
CA ILE A 201 4.34 -23.32 -38.33
C ILE A 201 5.43 -23.65 -39.35
N TYR A 202 5.23 -24.70 -40.15
CA TYR A 202 6.17 -25.11 -41.21
C TYR A 202 6.13 -24.19 -42.44
N LYS A 203 5.18 -23.28 -42.54
CA LYS A 203 5.04 -22.30 -43.62
C LYS A 203 5.57 -20.90 -43.23
N ILE A 204 5.95 -20.70 -42.00
CA ILE A 204 6.38 -19.39 -41.49
C ILE A 204 7.64 -18.88 -42.20
N GLY A 205 8.53 -19.75 -42.62
CA GLY A 205 9.77 -19.36 -43.30
C GLY A 205 9.62 -18.88 -44.72
N ASN A 206 8.52 -19.15 -45.39
CA ASN A 206 8.32 -18.80 -46.80
C ASN A 206 8.33 -17.30 -47.09
N GLN A 207 8.26 -16.47 -46.06
CA GLN A 207 8.26 -15.01 -46.16
C GLN A 207 9.60 -14.40 -45.68
N LEU A 208 10.54 -15.22 -45.20
CA LEU A 208 11.82 -14.74 -44.72
C LEU A 208 12.78 -14.52 -45.88
N ALA A 209 13.26 -13.30 -46.02
CA ALA A 209 14.26 -12.96 -47.02
C ALA A 209 15.55 -13.75 -46.79
N GLY A 210 16.16 -14.27 -47.88
CA GLY A 210 17.40 -15.00 -47.81
C GLY A 210 17.28 -16.48 -47.41
N PHE A 211 16.08 -16.97 -47.10
CA PHE A 211 15.87 -18.37 -46.80
C PHE A 211 15.71 -19.19 -48.09
N GLY A 212 16.77 -19.85 -48.51
CA GLY A 212 16.82 -20.66 -49.73
C GLY A 212 16.84 -22.15 -49.40
N GLY A 213 15.70 -22.81 -49.39
CA GLY A 213 15.58 -24.26 -49.26
C GLY A 213 14.44 -24.80 -50.12
N PRO A 214 14.38 -26.11 -50.37
CA PRO A 214 13.24 -26.71 -51.06
C PRO A 214 11.98 -26.52 -50.22
N ASP A 215 10.87 -26.23 -50.89
CA ASP A 215 9.55 -26.16 -50.24
C ASP A 215 9.12 -27.58 -49.84
N TRP A 216 9.47 -28.00 -48.65
CA TRP A 216 9.17 -29.33 -48.09
C TRP A 216 7.67 -29.58 -47.92
N SER A 217 6.85 -28.56 -48.07
CA SER A 217 5.41 -28.68 -47.91
C SER A 217 4.68 -29.19 -49.16
N ARG A 218 5.36 -29.29 -50.31
CA ARG A 218 4.65 -29.46 -51.58
C ARG A 218 4.74 -30.83 -52.24
N ASP A 219 5.81 -31.54 -52.15
CA ASP A 219 5.89 -32.84 -52.77
C ASP A 219 7.19 -33.60 -52.42
N PRO A 220 7.11 -34.67 -51.64
CA PRO A 220 8.28 -35.49 -51.32
C PRO A 220 9.00 -36.07 -52.52
N SER A 221 8.32 -36.20 -53.67
CA SER A 221 8.92 -36.75 -54.88
C SER A 221 9.85 -35.82 -55.64
N LYS A 222 9.81 -34.50 -55.26
CA LYS A 222 10.70 -33.45 -55.81
C LYS A 222 11.95 -33.19 -54.96
N LEU A 223 12.12 -33.95 -53.92
CA LEU A 223 13.34 -34.00 -53.13
C LEU A 223 14.46 -34.62 -53.94
N GLY A 224 15.24 -33.82 -54.61
CA GLY A 224 16.42 -34.34 -55.39
C GLY A 224 16.64 -33.67 -56.71
N GLU A 225 15.78 -32.82 -57.19
CA GLU A 225 16.11 -32.03 -58.39
C GLU A 225 17.19 -31.00 -58.00
N PRO A 226 18.34 -30.98 -58.66
CA PRO A 226 19.40 -30.01 -58.38
C PRO A 226 18.85 -28.60 -58.63
N VAL A 227 18.88 -27.78 -57.59
CA VAL A 227 18.56 -26.38 -57.71
C VAL A 227 19.54 -25.77 -58.72
N LYS A 228 19.07 -25.43 -59.91
CA LYS A 228 19.87 -24.67 -60.83
C LYS A 228 20.20 -23.32 -60.23
N PHE A 229 21.43 -23.15 -59.77
CA PHE A 229 21.97 -21.85 -59.37
C PHE A 229 22.06 -20.97 -60.63
N GLY A 230 20.96 -20.35 -60.96
CA GLY A 230 20.87 -19.47 -62.11
C GLY A 230 20.11 -18.20 -61.77
N SER A 231 20.82 -17.14 -61.86
CA SER A 231 20.44 -15.72 -61.67
C SER A 231 20.32 -15.21 -60.23
N LEU A 232 20.93 -14.09 -59.96
CA LEU A 232 20.90 -13.31 -58.72
C LEU A 232 19.47 -13.01 -58.18
N VAL A 233 18.49 -13.04 -59.08
CA VAL A 233 17.08 -12.74 -58.75
C VAL A 233 16.41 -13.88 -57.98
N ASP A 234 16.85 -15.13 -58.14
CA ASP A 234 16.28 -16.29 -57.45
C ASP A 234 16.84 -16.51 -56.04
N ARG A 235 17.95 -15.85 -55.70
CA ARG A 235 18.57 -15.95 -54.35
C ARG A 235 17.73 -15.34 -53.23
N HIS A 236 16.82 -14.44 -53.55
CA HIS A 236 15.98 -13.72 -52.57
C HIS A 236 14.56 -14.28 -52.43
N LYS A 237 14.21 -15.33 -53.17
CA LYS A 237 12.91 -15.97 -52.99
C LYS A 237 12.99 -16.94 -51.82
N SER A 238 12.25 -16.61 -50.78
CA SER A 238 12.02 -17.49 -49.64
C SER A 238 11.41 -18.82 -50.10
N ARG A 239 12.13 -19.95 -49.93
CA ARG A 239 11.71 -21.27 -50.39
C ARG A 239 11.50 -22.30 -49.30
N GLY A 240 11.50 -21.93 -48.05
CA GLY A 240 11.31 -22.88 -46.97
C GLY A 240 11.13 -22.24 -45.61
N SER A 241 10.94 -23.04 -44.57
CA SER A 241 10.84 -22.63 -43.17
C SER A 241 12.14 -22.97 -42.46
N PRO A 242 12.61 -22.15 -41.49
CA PRO A 242 13.73 -22.52 -40.63
C PRO A 242 13.38 -23.64 -39.64
N VAL A 243 12.14 -24.04 -39.59
CA VAL A 243 11.66 -25.10 -38.71
C VAL A 243 12.07 -26.46 -39.21
N VAL A 244 12.71 -27.24 -38.36
CA VAL A 244 13.09 -28.62 -38.68
C VAL A 244 11.82 -29.47 -38.79
N PRO A 245 11.60 -30.18 -39.93
CA PRO A 245 10.43 -31.01 -40.09
C PRO A 245 10.29 -32.08 -39.01
N GLY A 246 9.08 -32.24 -38.44
CA GLY A 246 8.81 -33.22 -37.40
C GLY A 246 9.33 -32.85 -36.00
N SER A 247 9.91 -31.67 -35.82
CA SER A 247 10.44 -31.23 -34.53
C SER A 247 9.39 -30.63 -33.61
N LEU A 248 8.20 -30.32 -34.13
CA LEU A 248 7.10 -29.75 -33.31
C LEU A 248 6.58 -30.80 -32.34
N LYS A 249 6.62 -30.51 -31.06
CA LYS A 249 6.08 -31.36 -29.99
C LYS A 249 5.24 -30.52 -29.02
N LYS A 250 4.04 -30.99 -28.70
CA LYS A 250 3.20 -30.44 -27.64
C LYS A 250 3.76 -30.91 -26.30
N ILE A 251 4.01 -29.96 -25.38
CA ILE A 251 4.59 -30.21 -24.04
C ILE A 251 3.53 -30.15 -22.97
N HIS A 252 2.79 -29.05 -22.92
CA HIS A 252 1.83 -28.78 -21.86
C HIS A 252 0.68 -27.92 -22.39
N GLU A 253 -0.46 -28.00 -21.71
CA GLU A 253 -1.66 -27.22 -22.03
C GLU A 253 -2.28 -26.70 -20.75
N ASP A 254 -2.62 -25.42 -20.73
CA ASP A 254 -3.41 -24.79 -19.67
C ASP A 254 -4.80 -24.38 -20.18
N LEU A 255 -5.54 -23.57 -19.40
CA LEU A 255 -6.89 -23.11 -19.77
C LEU A 255 -6.87 -22.18 -21.00
N ASP A 256 -5.82 -21.39 -21.18
CA ASP A 256 -5.76 -20.28 -22.15
C ASP A 256 -4.82 -20.56 -23.32
N ALA A 257 -3.78 -21.38 -23.12
CA ALA A 257 -2.72 -21.58 -24.10
C ALA A 257 -2.18 -23.01 -24.09
N THR A 258 -1.52 -23.38 -25.19
CA THR A 258 -0.79 -24.64 -25.33
C THR A 258 0.68 -24.35 -25.63
N LEU A 259 1.58 -25.02 -24.91
CA LEU A 259 3.02 -24.89 -25.07
C LEU A 259 3.55 -25.97 -26.02
N PHE A 260 4.25 -25.51 -27.03
CA PHE A 260 4.96 -26.36 -27.99
C PHE A 260 6.47 -26.12 -27.92
N THR A 261 7.24 -27.13 -28.27
CA THR A 261 8.64 -26.96 -28.67
C THR A 261 8.80 -27.15 -30.16
N VAL A 262 9.71 -26.41 -30.72
CA VAL A 262 10.09 -26.51 -32.13
C VAL A 262 11.59 -26.28 -32.25
N VAL A 263 12.25 -27.05 -33.11
CA VAL A 263 13.67 -26.86 -33.45
C VAL A 263 13.77 -25.98 -34.67
N VAL A 264 14.56 -24.94 -34.61
CA VAL A 264 14.80 -24.00 -35.71
C VAL A 264 16.28 -23.89 -36.03
N LEU A 265 16.58 -23.57 -37.28
CA LEU A 265 17.93 -23.18 -37.71
C LEU A 265 18.25 -21.79 -37.17
N LYS A 266 19.42 -21.61 -36.56
CA LYS A 266 19.86 -20.33 -36.03
C LYS A 266 20.19 -19.30 -37.11
N GLY A 267 20.80 -19.74 -38.13
CA GLY A 267 21.18 -18.86 -39.23
C GLY A 267 21.88 -19.59 -40.36
N GLN A 268 22.04 -18.89 -41.46
CA GLN A 268 22.77 -19.33 -42.60
C GLN A 268 23.81 -18.30 -42.99
N TYR A 269 24.98 -18.75 -43.33
CA TYR A 269 26.00 -17.92 -43.94
C TYR A 269 25.81 -17.93 -45.44
N GLU A 270 25.63 -16.77 -46.05
CA GLU A 270 25.69 -16.62 -47.50
C GLU A 270 27.16 -16.69 -47.94
N SER A 271 27.44 -17.44 -48.96
CA SER A 271 28.80 -17.44 -49.53
C SER A 271 29.08 -16.06 -50.13
N GLY A 272 30.28 -15.54 -49.86
CA GLY A 272 30.77 -14.38 -50.58
C GLY A 272 30.85 -14.66 -52.08
N TYR A 273 30.72 -13.63 -52.85
CA TYR A 273 30.82 -13.71 -54.31
C TYR A 273 31.72 -12.59 -54.86
N TYR A 274 32.24 -12.79 -56.07
CA TYR A 274 33.00 -11.77 -56.74
C TYR A 274 32.08 -10.95 -57.65
N GLU A 275 32.14 -9.65 -57.53
CA GLU A 275 31.50 -8.70 -58.44
C GLU A 275 32.61 -7.96 -59.19
N GLY A 276 32.94 -8.47 -60.40
CA GLY A 276 34.17 -8.09 -61.07
C GLY A 276 35.41 -8.63 -60.34
N ASP A 277 36.35 -7.77 -60.00
CA ASP A 277 37.56 -8.13 -59.25
C ASP A 277 37.43 -7.91 -57.74
N GLU A 278 36.29 -7.38 -57.23
CA GLU A 278 36.03 -7.16 -55.81
C GLU A 278 35.30 -8.35 -55.19
N PHE A 279 35.82 -8.82 -54.03
CA PHE A 279 35.16 -9.84 -53.23
C PHE A 279 34.13 -9.21 -52.30
N VAL A 280 32.86 -9.51 -52.49
CA VAL A 280 31.78 -9.14 -51.60
C VAL A 280 31.56 -10.27 -50.60
N ALA A 281 31.81 -9.99 -49.30
CA ALA A 281 31.59 -10.96 -48.25
C ALA A 281 30.11 -11.27 -48.09
N GLY A 282 29.77 -12.54 -47.93
CA GLY A 282 28.39 -12.97 -47.67
C GLY A 282 27.91 -12.55 -46.28
N ASN A 283 26.64 -12.25 -46.16
CA ASN A 283 26.00 -11.86 -44.91
C ASN A 283 25.52 -13.09 -44.11
N LYS A 284 25.53 -12.98 -42.79
CA LYS A 284 24.87 -13.96 -41.93
C LYS A 284 23.40 -13.58 -41.77
N VAL A 285 22.49 -14.44 -42.20
CA VAL A 285 21.06 -14.29 -41.98
C VAL A 285 20.69 -14.97 -40.65
N ASP A 286 20.14 -14.19 -39.69
CA ASP A 286 19.73 -14.68 -38.37
C ASP A 286 18.25 -15.15 -38.45
N PHE A 287 18.04 -16.42 -38.70
CA PHE A 287 16.70 -16.99 -38.82
C PHE A 287 15.94 -17.07 -37.53
N GLU A 288 16.62 -17.19 -36.40
CA GLU A 288 15.99 -17.19 -35.08
C GLU A 288 15.26 -15.85 -34.79
N LYS A 289 15.92 -14.72 -35.07
CA LYS A 289 15.32 -13.41 -34.89
C LYS A 289 14.16 -13.17 -35.85
N GLU A 290 14.34 -13.49 -37.12
CA GLU A 290 13.28 -13.31 -38.12
C GLU A 290 12.07 -14.22 -37.81
N PHE A 291 12.29 -15.48 -37.48
CA PHE A 291 11.24 -16.40 -37.08
C PHE A 291 10.48 -15.89 -35.84
N THR A 292 11.19 -15.43 -34.80
CA THR A 292 10.60 -14.89 -33.58
C THR A 292 9.75 -13.65 -33.90
N LYS A 293 10.21 -12.79 -34.82
CA LYS A 293 9.46 -11.61 -35.25
C LYS A 293 8.15 -12.01 -35.94
N VAL A 294 8.19 -12.93 -36.89
CA VAL A 294 7.00 -13.40 -37.61
C VAL A 294 6.03 -14.14 -36.69
N CYS A 295 6.54 -14.92 -35.72
CA CYS A 295 5.71 -15.52 -34.67
C CYS A 295 4.98 -14.47 -33.88
N ARG A 296 5.65 -13.39 -33.46
CA ARG A 296 5.05 -12.27 -32.71
C ARG A 296 3.94 -11.59 -33.51
N ASP A 297 4.16 -11.34 -34.79
CA ASP A 297 3.15 -10.73 -35.68
C ASP A 297 1.89 -11.61 -35.80
N LYS A 298 2.07 -12.93 -35.70
CA LYS A 298 0.96 -13.90 -35.67
C LYS A 298 0.39 -14.17 -34.29
N ARG A 299 0.84 -13.43 -33.26
CA ARG A 299 0.47 -13.61 -31.83
C ARG A 299 0.88 -14.98 -31.28
N TYR A 300 1.89 -15.62 -31.83
CA TYR A 300 2.54 -16.78 -31.25
C TYR A 300 3.65 -16.28 -30.34
N ILE A 301 3.64 -16.66 -29.08
CA ILE A 301 4.56 -16.10 -28.06
C ILE A 301 5.76 -17.04 -27.97
N VAL A 302 6.85 -16.64 -28.58
CA VAL A 302 8.14 -17.33 -28.40
C VAL A 302 8.71 -16.96 -27.06
N ARG A 303 8.97 -17.98 -26.23
CA ARG A 303 9.52 -17.82 -24.89
C ARG A 303 11.02 -18.02 -24.92
N ASP A 304 11.77 -17.02 -24.47
CA ASP A 304 13.20 -17.19 -24.23
C ASP A 304 13.38 -17.96 -22.91
N PHE A 305 13.73 -19.23 -23.04
CA PHE A 305 13.74 -20.17 -21.94
C PHE A 305 14.96 -21.09 -22.02
N LYS A 306 15.69 -21.16 -20.91
CA LYS A 306 16.75 -22.11 -20.69
C LYS A 306 16.36 -23.01 -19.54
N TYR A 307 16.18 -24.29 -19.84
CA TYR A 307 15.77 -25.26 -18.82
C TYR A 307 16.87 -25.46 -17.77
N ASP A 308 16.55 -25.21 -16.50
CA ASP A 308 17.40 -25.51 -15.35
C ASP A 308 16.55 -26.22 -14.28
N PRO A 309 16.73 -27.54 -14.11
CA PRO A 309 15.93 -28.34 -13.16
C PRO A 309 16.08 -27.89 -11.70
N SER A 310 17.14 -27.12 -11.37
CA SER A 310 17.34 -26.61 -10.01
C SER A 310 16.58 -25.32 -9.74
N GLN A 311 16.11 -24.62 -10.77
CA GLN A 311 15.53 -23.29 -10.66
C GLN A 311 14.11 -23.33 -10.08
N ALA A 312 13.32 -24.34 -10.41
CA ALA A 312 11.97 -24.53 -9.86
C ALA A 312 12.00 -24.68 -8.34
N SER A 313 12.98 -25.44 -7.81
CA SER A 313 13.13 -25.58 -6.35
C SER A 313 13.63 -24.30 -5.69
N LYS A 314 14.52 -23.55 -6.33
CA LYS A 314 15.02 -22.25 -5.83
C LYS A 314 13.92 -21.20 -5.80
N SER A 315 13.08 -21.13 -6.85
CA SER A 315 11.98 -20.17 -6.92
C SER A 315 10.90 -20.48 -5.87
N ALA A 316 10.61 -21.76 -5.63
CA ALA A 316 9.69 -22.20 -4.59
C ALA A 316 10.21 -21.81 -3.19
N MET A 317 11.48 -22.07 -2.90
CA MET A 317 12.11 -21.67 -1.62
C MET A 317 12.15 -20.15 -1.45
N ALA A 318 12.48 -19.42 -2.49
CA ALA A 318 12.49 -17.95 -2.45
C ALA A 318 11.11 -17.35 -2.18
N LEU A 319 10.06 -17.93 -2.76
CA LEU A 319 8.68 -17.51 -2.52
C LEU A 319 8.23 -17.82 -1.08
N GLU A 320 8.57 -19.01 -0.57
CA GLU A 320 8.30 -19.40 0.81
C GLU A 320 9.03 -18.47 1.79
N GLN A 321 10.30 -18.19 1.55
CA GLN A 321 11.08 -17.25 2.36
C GLN A 321 10.46 -15.86 2.35
N LEU A 322 10.06 -15.36 1.19
CA LEU A 322 9.41 -14.05 1.06
C LEU A 322 8.06 -14.01 1.79
N GLN A 323 7.29 -15.11 1.77
CA GLN A 323 6.05 -15.24 2.54
C GLN A 323 6.32 -15.15 4.05
N VAL A 324 7.32 -15.87 4.54
CA VAL A 324 7.73 -15.85 5.96
C VAL A 324 8.19 -14.45 6.39
N GLU A 325 8.95 -13.75 5.53
CA GLU A 325 9.37 -12.37 5.78
C GLU A 325 8.15 -11.42 5.89
N VAL A 326 7.19 -11.51 4.95
CA VAL A 326 5.96 -10.69 4.96
C VAL A 326 5.13 -10.96 6.22
N ASP A 327 4.95 -12.21 6.63
CA ASP A 327 4.21 -12.58 7.83
C ASP A 327 4.93 -12.11 9.11
N GLY A 328 6.25 -12.18 9.12
CA GLY A 328 7.10 -11.63 10.19
C GLY A 328 6.96 -10.10 10.31
N MET A 329 7.03 -9.39 9.19
CA MET A 329 6.84 -7.93 9.15
C MET A 329 5.43 -7.52 9.56
N LYS A 330 4.40 -8.25 9.11
CA LYS A 330 3.01 -8.04 9.53
C LYS A 330 2.84 -8.14 11.04
N SER A 331 3.40 -9.19 11.63
CA SER A 331 3.36 -9.43 13.08
C SER A 331 4.13 -8.35 13.86
N GLY A 332 5.26 -7.90 13.33
CA GLY A 332 6.05 -6.80 13.88
C GLY A 332 5.30 -5.49 13.85
N LEU A 333 4.73 -5.12 12.70
CA LEU A 333 3.97 -3.88 12.52
C LEU A 333 2.70 -3.86 13.39
N MET A 334 2.02 -4.99 13.53
CA MET A 334 0.87 -5.12 14.44
C MET A 334 1.25 -4.83 15.90
N ARG A 335 2.36 -5.40 16.39
CA ARG A 335 2.86 -5.13 17.76
C ARG A 335 3.28 -3.68 17.93
N TRP A 336 3.95 -3.13 16.93
CA TRP A 336 4.35 -1.73 16.90
C TRP A 336 3.12 -0.80 17.01
N CYS A 337 2.09 -1.02 16.18
CA CYS A 337 0.85 -0.24 16.24
C CYS A 337 0.18 -0.31 17.62
N LYS A 338 0.13 -1.48 18.26
CA LYS A 338 -0.45 -1.62 19.61
C LYS A 338 0.28 -0.79 20.66
N THR A 339 1.60 -0.77 20.60
CA THR A 339 2.41 -0.01 21.56
C THR A 339 2.28 1.48 21.32
N HIS A 340 2.47 1.94 20.08
CA HIS A 340 2.51 3.36 19.77
C HIS A 340 1.12 4.02 19.66
N TYR A 341 0.05 3.24 19.47
CA TYR A 341 -1.30 3.75 19.62
C TYR A 341 -1.51 4.30 21.04
N GLY A 342 -1.15 3.51 22.05
CA GLY A 342 -1.26 3.97 23.43
C GLY A 342 -0.44 5.22 23.72
N GLU A 343 0.78 5.28 23.21
CA GLU A 343 1.66 6.46 23.39
C GLU A 343 1.12 7.70 22.69
N ALA A 344 0.66 7.56 21.44
CA ALA A 344 0.07 8.66 20.68
C ALA A 344 -1.24 9.15 21.32
N PHE A 345 -2.08 8.22 21.80
CA PHE A 345 -3.34 8.55 22.47
C PHE A 345 -3.11 9.29 23.79
N VAL A 346 -2.16 8.83 24.61
CA VAL A 346 -1.75 9.52 25.82
C VAL A 346 -1.28 10.94 25.50
N ALA A 347 -0.43 11.10 24.49
CA ALA A 347 0.04 12.41 24.04
C ALA A 347 -1.12 13.32 23.61
N TRP A 348 -2.08 12.77 22.85
CA TRP A 348 -3.27 13.51 22.41
C TRP A 348 -4.10 14.02 23.60
N MET A 349 -4.34 13.19 24.60
CA MET A 349 -5.06 13.62 25.82
C MET A 349 -4.32 14.74 26.56
N HIS A 350 -2.98 14.69 26.62
CA HIS A 350 -2.19 15.78 27.23
C HIS A 350 -2.29 17.09 26.42
N ILE A 351 -2.36 17.01 25.09
CA ILE A 351 -2.64 18.19 24.24
C ILE A 351 -4.02 18.77 24.56
N LYS A 352 -5.06 17.93 24.71
CA LYS A 352 -6.39 18.39 25.12
C LYS A 352 -6.36 19.14 26.48
N VAL A 353 -5.62 18.60 27.44
CA VAL A 353 -5.47 19.27 28.77
C VAL A 353 -4.79 20.63 28.65
N ILE A 354 -3.69 20.71 27.89
CA ILE A 354 -3.00 21.99 27.67
C ILE A 354 -3.94 22.97 26.96
N ARG A 355 -4.71 22.51 25.97
CA ARG A 355 -5.70 23.35 25.30
C ARG A 355 -6.76 23.88 26.26
N VAL A 356 -7.35 23.01 27.08
CA VAL A 356 -8.30 23.44 28.12
C VAL A 356 -7.67 24.47 29.04
N PHE A 357 -6.43 24.26 29.49
CA PHE A 357 -5.72 25.20 30.35
C PHE A 357 -5.52 26.56 29.67
N VAL A 358 -5.00 26.60 28.45
CA VAL A 358 -4.74 27.84 27.70
C VAL A 358 -6.04 28.60 27.45
N GLU A 359 -7.09 27.93 26.98
CA GLU A 359 -8.40 28.56 26.73
C GLU A 359 -9.05 29.08 28.02
N SER A 360 -8.90 28.33 29.12
CA SER A 360 -9.41 28.79 30.45
C SER A 360 -8.68 30.02 30.97
N VAL A 361 -7.35 30.07 30.83
CA VAL A 361 -6.57 31.24 31.24
C VAL A 361 -6.89 32.47 30.39
N LEU A 362 -7.04 32.30 29.09
CA LEU A 362 -7.41 33.39 28.19
C LEU A 362 -8.81 33.92 28.47
N ARG A 363 -9.75 33.05 28.86
CA ARG A 363 -11.15 33.42 29.12
C ARG A 363 -11.38 33.97 30.51
N TYR A 364 -10.77 33.36 31.52
CA TYR A 364 -11.04 33.71 32.94
C TYR A 364 -9.96 34.59 33.57
N GLY A 365 -8.80 34.71 32.90
CA GLY A 365 -7.69 35.53 33.38
C GLY A 365 -6.85 34.87 34.47
N LEU A 366 -6.05 35.72 35.15
CA LEU A 366 -5.19 35.32 36.25
C LEU A 366 -5.71 35.95 37.56
N PRO A 367 -5.58 35.26 38.69
CA PRO A 367 -4.95 33.95 38.91
C PRO A 367 -5.77 32.81 38.29
N VAL A 368 -5.08 31.70 37.94
CA VAL A 368 -5.71 30.50 37.39
C VAL A 368 -6.65 29.89 38.41
N ASP A 369 -7.95 30.05 38.19
CA ASP A 369 -9.01 29.61 39.14
C ASP A 369 -10.22 29.10 38.34
N PHE A 370 -10.19 27.83 37.94
CA PHE A 370 -11.27 27.17 37.21
C PHE A 370 -11.39 25.70 37.59
N THR A 371 -12.56 25.13 37.34
CA THR A 371 -12.84 23.69 37.49
C THR A 371 -13.19 23.10 36.13
N ALA A 372 -12.54 21.99 35.78
CA ALA A 372 -12.82 21.25 34.57
C ALA A 372 -13.43 19.88 34.85
N VAL A 373 -14.32 19.43 33.98
CA VAL A 373 -14.94 18.10 34.01
C VAL A 373 -14.95 17.47 32.64
N LEU A 374 -15.05 16.16 32.62
CA LEU A 374 -15.25 15.37 31.43
C LEU A 374 -16.67 14.83 31.40
N TYR A 375 -17.40 15.11 30.33
CA TYR A 375 -18.66 14.45 30.04
C TYR A 375 -18.48 13.35 29.01
N LYS A 376 -19.00 12.17 29.29
CA LYS A 376 -19.23 11.11 28.33
C LYS A 376 -20.66 11.22 27.85
N VAL A 377 -20.87 11.75 26.67
CA VAL A 377 -22.19 12.10 26.16
C VAL A 377 -22.97 10.83 25.79
N SER A 378 -24.24 10.81 26.16
CA SER A 378 -25.16 9.76 25.74
C SER A 378 -25.42 9.84 24.24
N SER A 379 -25.60 8.70 23.57
CA SER A 379 -25.72 8.65 22.10
C SER A 379 -26.80 9.60 21.58
N GLY A 380 -26.39 10.51 20.68
CA GLY A 380 -27.28 11.47 20.03
C GLY A 380 -27.69 12.66 20.90
N LYS A 381 -27.08 12.84 22.10
CA LYS A 381 -27.40 13.90 23.05
C LYS A 381 -26.42 15.07 23.05
N ASP A 382 -25.58 15.17 22.02
CA ASP A 382 -24.53 16.20 21.92
C ASP A 382 -25.12 17.62 21.91
N ARG A 383 -26.20 17.86 21.17
CA ARG A 383 -26.86 19.16 21.09
C ARG A 383 -27.58 19.50 22.39
N GLU A 384 -28.37 18.55 22.91
CA GLU A 384 -29.10 18.76 24.16
C GLU A 384 -28.17 19.09 25.34
N LEU A 385 -26.99 18.43 25.39
CA LEU A 385 -25.98 18.74 26.38
C LEU A 385 -25.41 20.15 26.17
N THR A 386 -25.07 20.52 24.93
CA THR A 386 -24.57 21.87 24.63
C THR A 386 -25.59 22.94 25.01
N ASP A 387 -26.86 22.80 24.61
CA ASP A 387 -27.94 23.72 24.92
C ASP A 387 -28.22 23.85 26.44
N ALA A 388 -28.10 22.73 27.16
CA ALA A 388 -28.27 22.72 28.61
C ALA A 388 -27.11 23.42 29.34
N LEU A 389 -25.90 23.24 28.85
CA LEU A 389 -24.71 23.94 29.35
C LEU A 389 -24.82 25.46 29.08
N ASP A 390 -25.23 25.87 27.88
CA ASP A 390 -25.43 27.29 27.54
C ASP A 390 -26.50 27.94 28.40
N LYS A 391 -27.63 27.27 28.63
CA LYS A 391 -28.68 27.77 29.54
C LYS A 391 -28.25 27.90 31.01
N SER A 392 -27.43 26.95 31.49
CA SER A 392 -27.04 26.89 32.87
C SER A 392 -25.82 27.73 33.21
N LEU A 393 -24.93 27.92 32.26
CA LEU A 393 -23.61 28.53 32.43
C LEU A 393 -23.47 29.88 31.74
N GLY A 394 -24.28 30.14 30.69
CA GLY A 394 -24.31 31.41 29.97
C GLY A 394 -24.72 32.57 30.87
N THR A 395 -24.07 33.70 30.69
CA THR A 395 -24.48 34.95 31.36
C THR A 395 -25.68 35.55 30.65
N SER A 396 -26.64 36.11 31.39
CA SER A 396 -27.88 36.66 30.84
C SER A 396 -27.67 37.81 29.84
N ASP A 397 -26.46 38.34 29.71
CA ASP A 397 -26.11 39.41 28.78
C ASP A 397 -25.90 38.89 27.33
N ALA A 398 -25.53 37.62 27.13
CA ALA A 398 -25.40 37.02 25.81
C ALA A 398 -26.76 36.80 25.11
N ALA A 399 -27.83 36.61 25.88
CA ALA A 399 -29.19 36.47 25.34
C ALA A 399 -29.77 37.80 24.79
N ALA A 400 -29.17 38.94 25.14
CA ALA A 400 -29.60 40.28 24.67
C ALA A 400 -28.86 40.78 23.43
N ALA A 401 -27.73 40.18 23.07
CA ALA A 401 -26.96 40.47 21.88
C ALA A 401 -27.35 39.48 20.74
N GLY A 402 -28.64 39.47 20.37
CA GLY A 402 -29.14 38.81 19.16
C GLY A 402 -28.53 39.45 17.92
N GLY A 403 -27.30 39.10 17.60
CA GLY A 403 -26.59 39.41 16.39
C GLY A 403 -26.83 38.32 15.38
N ASP A 404 -27.52 38.64 14.33
CA ASP A 404 -27.71 37.91 13.10
C ASP A 404 -26.32 37.73 12.40
N GLY A 405 -25.60 36.66 12.69
CA GLY A 405 -24.27 36.44 12.09
C GLY A 405 -23.56 35.20 12.62
N GLU A 406 -23.37 34.28 11.81
CA GLU A 406 -22.41 33.15 11.59
C GLU A 406 -21.40 32.71 12.67
N ASP A 407 -21.51 33.09 13.94
CA ASP A 407 -20.69 32.62 15.08
C ASP A 407 -21.53 31.76 16.04
N ASP A 408 -22.02 30.62 15.58
CA ASP A 408 -22.80 29.64 16.37
C ASP A 408 -21.94 28.89 17.41
N ASP A 409 -20.63 29.17 17.49
CA ASP A 409 -19.65 28.45 18.33
C ASP A 409 -19.13 29.22 19.55
N TYR A 410 -19.67 30.40 19.90
CA TYR A 410 -19.22 31.13 21.09
C TYR A 410 -20.00 30.70 22.35
N HIS A 411 -19.29 30.11 23.30
CA HIS A 411 -19.81 29.76 24.62
C HIS A 411 -19.15 30.61 25.74
N ASP A 412 -19.85 30.98 26.80
CA ASP A 412 -19.29 31.69 27.97
C ASP A 412 -18.38 30.80 28.83
N PHE A 413 -18.22 29.53 28.46
CA PHE A 413 -17.39 28.55 29.14
C PHE A 413 -16.47 27.83 28.10
N VAL A 414 -15.42 27.21 28.61
CA VAL A 414 -14.54 26.40 27.72
C VAL A 414 -15.21 25.08 27.41
N LEU A 415 -15.30 24.76 26.14
CA LEU A 415 -15.88 23.51 25.64
C LEU A 415 -14.99 22.91 24.55
N ILE A 416 -14.47 21.72 24.79
CA ILE A 416 -13.71 20.94 23.80
C ILE A 416 -14.40 19.61 23.53
N LYS A 417 -14.91 19.45 22.32
CA LYS A 417 -15.58 18.23 21.86
C LYS A 417 -14.57 17.32 21.16
N PHE A 418 -14.64 16.02 21.39
CA PHE A 418 -13.82 15.03 20.68
C PHE A 418 -14.44 13.64 20.75
N GLU A 419 -14.02 12.76 19.86
CA GLU A 419 -14.38 11.35 19.85
C GLU A 419 -13.10 10.53 19.99
N PRO A 420 -13.07 9.49 20.82
CA PRO A 420 -11.90 8.63 20.98
C PRO A 420 -11.73 7.66 19.84
#